data_38464136f0abdb3893a38f7cd57cad0a
#
_entry.id   38464136f0abdb3893a38f7cd57cad0a
#
_cell.length_a   1.000
_cell.length_b   1.000
_cell.length_c   1.000
_cell.angle_alpha   90.00
_cell.angle_beta   90.00
_cell.angle_gamma   90.00
#
_symmetry.space_group_name_H-M   'P 1'
#
loop_
_entity.id
_entity.type
_entity.pdbx_description
1 polymer ?
#
loop_
_entity_poly.entity_id
_entity_poly.type
_entity_poly.pdbx_seq_one_letter_code
_entity_poly.pdbx_strand_id
1 'polypeptide(L)'
;MESRITLIPGDGIGPEIVREAVKVLDSVADKYGHKFDYTKILMGGCSIDEYGVPLTDEAVATAKASDAVLLGAVGGNVGNSKWYDVAPNLRPEAGLLKIRKELGLFANLRPAYLYDELKAACPLKEEIIGDGF
;
A
#
# COMPACT_ATOMS: atom_id res chain seq x y z
N MET A 1 -11.30 5.33 -20.33
CA MET A 1 -9.88 5.50 -19.93
C MET A 1 -9.26 4.12 -19.79
N GLU A 2 -8.06 3.92 -20.31
CA GLU A 2 -7.28 2.69 -20.08
C GLU A 2 -6.10 3.04 -19.17
N SER A 3 -5.82 2.21 -18.17
CA SER A 3 -4.70 2.44 -17.23
C SER A 3 -4.08 1.12 -16.81
N ARG A 4 -2.75 1.13 -16.72
CA ARG A 4 -1.97 0.02 -16.18
C ARG A 4 -1.73 0.26 -14.70
N ILE A 5 -2.10 -0.69 -13.88
CA ILE A 5 -2.01 -0.58 -12.42
C ILE A 5 -1.10 -1.69 -11.89
N THR A 6 -0.03 -1.31 -11.23
CA THR A 6 0.80 -2.27 -10.50
C THR A 6 0.18 -2.57 -9.15
N LEU A 7 -0.08 -3.84 -8.90
CA LEU A 7 -0.57 -4.32 -7.60
C LEU A 7 0.60 -4.79 -6.74
N ILE A 8 0.70 -4.28 -5.54
CA ILE A 8 1.63 -4.72 -4.50
C ILE A 8 0.80 -5.21 -3.30
N PRO A 9 0.34 -6.46 -3.29
CA PRO A 9 -0.40 -6.98 -2.15
C PRO A 9 0.43 -6.90 -0.86
N GLY A 10 1.73 -7.20 -0.94
CA GLY A 10 2.63 -7.20 0.20
C GLY A 10 2.38 -8.37 1.14
N ASP A 11 2.37 -8.10 2.45
CA ASP A 11 2.42 -9.07 3.52
C ASP A 11 1.13 -9.12 4.35
N GLY A 12 0.97 -10.16 5.17
CA GLY A 12 -0.08 -10.27 6.17
C GLY A 12 -1.49 -10.11 5.59
N ILE A 13 -2.21 -9.08 6.00
CA ILE A 13 -3.56 -8.74 5.54
C ILE A 13 -3.57 -8.17 4.11
N GLY A 14 -2.41 -7.75 3.59
CA GLY A 14 -2.28 -7.05 2.31
C GLY A 14 -2.94 -7.75 1.12
N PRO A 15 -2.71 -9.05 0.87
CA PRO A 15 -3.36 -9.78 -0.21
C PRO A 15 -4.89 -9.77 -0.14
N GLU A 16 -5.45 -9.81 1.07
CA GLU A 16 -6.89 -9.78 1.28
C GLU A 16 -7.48 -8.42 0.94
N ILE A 17 -6.92 -7.34 1.49
CA ILE A 17 -7.42 -5.99 1.24
C ILE A 17 -7.24 -5.54 -0.22
N VAL A 18 -6.13 -5.92 -0.87
CA VAL A 18 -5.93 -5.60 -2.30
C VAL A 18 -6.94 -6.34 -3.17
N ARG A 19 -7.27 -7.59 -2.86
CA ARG A 19 -8.31 -8.32 -3.59
C ARG A 19 -9.66 -7.62 -3.51
N GLU A 20 -10.05 -7.11 -2.34
CA GLU A 20 -11.30 -6.37 -2.19
C GLU A 20 -11.23 -5.00 -2.91
N ALA A 21 -10.10 -4.32 -2.86
CA ALA A 21 -9.91 -3.07 -3.60
C ALA A 21 -10.01 -3.26 -5.12
N VAL A 22 -9.48 -4.36 -5.67
CA VAL A 22 -9.60 -4.69 -7.09
C VAL A 22 -11.05 -4.90 -7.50
N LYS A 23 -11.88 -5.57 -6.68
CA LYS A 23 -13.32 -5.70 -6.97
C LYS A 23 -14.02 -4.35 -7.11
N VAL A 24 -13.64 -3.38 -6.28
CA VAL A 24 -14.19 -2.01 -6.37
C VAL A 24 -13.72 -1.33 -7.65
N LEU A 25 -12.43 -1.46 -7.99
CA LEU A 25 -11.89 -0.90 -9.24
C LEU A 25 -12.58 -1.50 -10.47
N ASP A 26 -12.79 -2.81 -10.50
CA ASP A 26 -13.47 -3.50 -11.60
C ASP A 26 -14.94 -3.02 -11.73
N SER A 27 -15.63 -2.87 -10.60
CA SER A 27 -17.00 -2.33 -10.59
C SER A 27 -17.07 -0.89 -11.09
N VAL A 28 -16.07 -0.07 -10.78
CA VAL A 28 -15.93 1.30 -11.30
C VAL A 28 -15.63 1.27 -12.81
N ALA A 29 -14.73 0.38 -13.22
CA ALA A 29 -14.38 0.21 -14.63
C ALA A 29 -15.62 -0.14 -15.46
N ASP A 30 -16.39 -1.13 -15.04
CA ASP A 30 -17.64 -1.55 -15.70
C ASP A 30 -18.67 -0.41 -15.75
N LYS A 31 -18.87 0.29 -14.62
CA LYS A 31 -19.87 1.36 -14.53
C LYS A 31 -19.56 2.56 -15.42
N TYR A 32 -18.28 2.93 -15.54
CA TYR A 32 -17.85 4.15 -16.22
C TYR A 32 -17.11 3.91 -17.55
N GLY A 33 -17.06 2.66 -18.03
CA GLY A 33 -16.41 2.32 -19.29
C GLY A 33 -14.89 2.52 -19.24
N HIS A 34 -14.27 2.16 -18.13
CA HIS A 34 -12.80 2.15 -18.00
C HIS A 34 -12.25 0.74 -18.24
N LYS A 35 -10.96 0.66 -18.49
CA LYS A 35 -10.21 -0.60 -18.56
C LYS A 35 -8.96 -0.49 -17.72
N PHE A 36 -8.79 -1.40 -16.78
CA PHE A 36 -7.60 -1.48 -15.94
C PHE A 36 -6.86 -2.80 -16.21
N ASP A 37 -5.58 -2.67 -16.58
CA ASP A 37 -4.69 -3.80 -16.76
C ASP A 37 -3.80 -3.93 -15.52
N TYR A 38 -3.90 -5.04 -14.80
CA TYR A 38 -3.21 -5.26 -13.53
C TYR A 38 -1.94 -6.09 -13.71
N THR A 39 -0.85 -5.62 -13.12
CA THR A 39 0.40 -6.40 -13.00
C THR A 39 0.78 -6.52 -11.54
N LYS A 40 0.92 -7.74 -11.04
CA LYS A 40 1.29 -8.00 -9.64
C LYS A 40 2.80 -8.10 -9.49
N ILE A 41 3.36 -7.44 -8.47
CA ILE A 41 4.75 -7.56 -8.05
C ILE A 41 4.83 -7.90 -6.55
N LEU A 42 5.97 -8.47 -6.13
CA LEU A 42 6.26 -8.73 -4.73
C LEU A 42 7.03 -7.57 -4.11
N MET A 43 6.69 -7.21 -2.87
CA MET A 43 7.42 -6.26 -2.04
C MET A 43 7.18 -6.57 -0.56
N GLY A 44 8.20 -6.37 0.25
CA GLY A 44 8.14 -6.63 1.69
C GLY A 44 8.68 -7.99 2.07
N GLY A 45 8.11 -8.62 3.07
CA GLY A 45 8.51 -9.93 3.57
C GLY A 45 8.33 -11.04 2.53
N CYS A 46 7.27 -11.01 1.75
CA CYS A 46 7.04 -11.97 0.66
C CYS A 46 8.12 -11.89 -0.44
N SER A 47 8.66 -10.71 -0.71
CA SER A 47 9.78 -10.52 -1.64
C SER A 47 11.10 -11.02 -1.03
N ILE A 48 11.29 -10.82 0.28
CA ILE A 48 12.45 -11.37 0.99
C ILE A 48 12.45 -12.89 0.95
N ASP A 49 11.30 -13.51 1.16
CA ASP A 49 11.16 -14.97 1.14
C ASP A 49 11.46 -15.57 -0.24
N GLU A 50 11.10 -14.87 -1.31
CA GLU A 50 11.31 -15.37 -2.69
C GLU A 50 12.67 -14.99 -3.26
N TYR A 51 13.13 -13.75 -3.04
CA TYR A 51 14.30 -13.18 -3.73
C TYR A 51 15.43 -12.75 -2.78
N GLY A 52 15.27 -12.87 -1.47
CA GLY A 52 16.25 -12.43 -0.47
C GLY A 52 16.35 -10.91 -0.29
N VAL A 53 15.53 -10.13 -0.99
CA VAL A 53 15.50 -8.66 -0.93
C VAL A 53 14.07 -8.14 -0.80
N PRO A 54 13.84 -7.01 -0.10
CA PRO A 54 12.49 -6.50 0.14
C PRO A 54 11.83 -5.91 -1.12
N LEU A 55 12.59 -5.60 -2.16
CA LEU A 55 12.11 -5.12 -3.45
C LEU A 55 13.20 -5.27 -4.51
N THR A 56 12.90 -6.00 -5.59
CA THR A 56 13.80 -6.18 -6.73
C THR A 56 13.80 -4.97 -7.67
N ASP A 57 14.85 -4.83 -8.49
CA ASP A 57 14.91 -3.73 -9.47
C ASP A 57 13.92 -3.95 -10.62
N GLU A 58 13.59 -5.21 -10.95
CA GLU A 58 12.55 -5.57 -11.93
C GLU A 58 11.17 -5.13 -11.46
N ALA A 59 10.85 -5.33 -10.17
CA ALA A 59 9.62 -4.86 -9.56
C ALA A 59 9.52 -3.33 -9.61
N VAL A 60 10.62 -2.61 -9.35
CA VAL A 60 10.71 -1.15 -9.50
C VAL A 60 10.45 -0.74 -10.95
N ALA A 61 11.08 -1.41 -11.93
CA ALA A 61 10.88 -1.11 -13.34
C ALA A 61 9.42 -1.30 -13.77
N THR A 62 8.77 -2.37 -13.30
CA THR A 62 7.35 -2.64 -13.54
C THR A 62 6.46 -1.52 -12.96
N ALA A 63 6.72 -1.11 -11.72
CA ALA A 63 5.98 -0.03 -11.08
C ALA A 63 6.15 1.32 -11.80
N LYS A 64 7.37 1.63 -12.27
CA LYS A 64 7.66 2.85 -13.06
C LYS A 64 6.96 2.86 -14.42
N ALA A 65 6.73 1.67 -15.01
CA ALA A 65 6.05 1.54 -16.30
C ALA A 65 4.52 1.60 -16.20
N SER A 66 3.95 1.61 -15.00
CA SER A 66 2.52 1.70 -14.76
C SER A 66 2.04 3.13 -14.53
N ASP A 67 0.74 3.35 -14.70
CA ASP A 67 0.12 4.66 -14.49
C ASP A 67 -0.21 4.90 -13.01
N ALA A 68 -0.38 3.83 -12.24
CA ALA A 68 -0.62 3.86 -10.81
C ALA A 68 -0.10 2.60 -10.10
N VAL A 69 0.12 2.72 -8.79
CA VAL A 69 0.50 1.60 -7.93
C VAL A 69 -0.50 1.48 -6.78
N LEU A 70 -1.12 0.31 -6.64
CA LEU A 70 -2.00 -0.02 -5.53
C LEU A 70 -1.23 -0.90 -4.53
N LEU A 71 -0.99 -0.36 -3.34
CA LEU A 71 -0.27 -1.03 -2.26
C LEU A 71 -1.24 -1.50 -1.17
N GLY A 72 -1.08 -2.75 -0.74
CA GLY A 72 -1.78 -3.32 0.41
C GLY A 72 -1.08 -3.01 1.73
N ALA A 73 -0.35 -3.99 2.26
CA ALA A 73 0.38 -3.85 3.52
C ALA A 73 1.78 -4.47 3.41
N VAL A 74 2.73 -3.91 4.14
CA VAL A 74 4.12 -4.38 4.15
C VAL A 74 4.60 -4.54 5.57
N GLY A 75 5.33 -5.64 5.81
CA GLY A 75 5.88 -5.97 7.11
C GLY A 75 5.03 -6.96 7.89
N GLY A 76 5.48 -7.28 9.09
CA GLY A 76 4.86 -8.25 9.96
C GLY A 76 5.08 -7.93 11.43
N ASN A 77 4.84 -8.91 12.30
CA ASN A 77 5.07 -8.76 13.73
C ASN A 77 6.58 -8.69 14.00
N VAL A 78 7.06 -7.53 14.41
CA VAL A 78 8.48 -7.23 14.68
C VAL A 78 9.09 -8.17 15.73
N GLY A 79 8.30 -8.72 16.63
CA GLY A 79 8.80 -9.61 17.69
C GLY A 79 9.02 -11.06 17.28
N ASN A 80 8.44 -11.53 16.16
CA ASN A 80 8.36 -12.96 15.83
C ASN A 80 8.59 -13.28 14.35
N SER A 81 9.17 -12.38 13.58
CA SER A 81 9.39 -12.60 12.15
C SER A 81 10.87 -12.58 11.80
N LYS A 82 11.33 -13.62 11.09
CA LYS A 82 12.68 -13.71 10.51
C LYS A 82 13.08 -12.51 9.64
N TRP A 83 12.10 -11.75 9.14
CA TRP A 83 12.35 -10.58 8.30
C TRP A 83 13.01 -9.42 9.06
N TYR A 84 13.06 -9.48 10.39
CA TYR A 84 13.65 -8.44 11.22
C TYR A 84 15.01 -8.82 11.84
N ASP A 85 15.43 -10.09 11.66
CA ASP A 85 16.72 -10.61 12.08
C ASP A 85 17.85 -10.29 11.08
N VAL A 86 17.62 -9.28 10.24
CA VAL A 86 18.51 -8.84 9.16
C VAL A 86 18.87 -7.37 9.30
N ALA A 87 19.85 -6.92 8.53
CA ALA A 87 20.23 -5.51 8.49
C ALA A 87 19.03 -4.62 8.10
N PRO A 88 18.91 -3.39 8.63
CA PRO A 88 17.74 -2.52 8.43
C PRO A 88 17.38 -2.27 6.96
N ASN A 89 18.36 -2.23 6.06
CA ASN A 89 18.18 -2.05 4.63
C ASN A 89 17.59 -3.28 3.91
N LEU A 90 17.53 -4.42 4.58
CA LEU A 90 16.95 -5.66 4.08
C LEU A 90 15.58 -5.98 4.71
N ARG A 91 15.09 -5.14 5.60
CA ARG A 91 13.77 -5.32 6.22
C ARG A 91 12.64 -4.96 5.26
N PRO A 92 11.41 -5.46 5.46
CA PRO A 92 10.28 -5.19 4.59
C PRO A 92 10.04 -3.70 4.30
N GLU A 93 10.17 -2.84 5.32
CA GLU A 93 9.94 -1.40 5.23
C GLU A 93 10.97 -0.70 4.31
N ALA A 94 12.16 -1.27 4.14
CA ALA A 94 13.15 -0.74 3.22
C ALA A 94 12.66 -0.81 1.77
N GLY A 95 11.87 -1.84 1.41
CA GLY A 95 11.19 -1.93 0.13
C GLY A 95 10.19 -0.78 -0.08
N LEU A 96 9.41 -0.45 0.95
CA LEU A 96 8.45 0.67 0.91
C LEU A 96 9.14 2.02 0.73
N LEU A 97 10.25 2.25 1.42
CA LEU A 97 11.03 3.48 1.27
C LEU A 97 11.69 3.56 -0.12
N LYS A 98 12.23 2.43 -0.61
CA LYS A 98 12.84 2.34 -1.94
C LYS A 98 11.80 2.65 -3.02
N ILE A 99 10.61 2.03 -3.02
CA ILE A 99 9.61 2.26 -4.07
C ILE A 99 9.13 3.71 -4.10
N ARG A 100 8.90 4.32 -2.93
CA ARG A 100 8.52 5.75 -2.85
C ARG A 100 9.57 6.68 -3.45
N LYS A 101 10.84 6.43 -3.15
CA LYS A 101 11.96 7.19 -3.72
C LYS A 101 12.05 7.00 -5.23
N GLU A 102 11.99 5.76 -5.69
CA GLU A 102 12.13 5.41 -7.12
C GLU A 102 11.00 5.94 -7.98
N LEU A 103 9.79 6.05 -7.44
CA LEU A 103 8.64 6.66 -8.10
C LEU A 103 8.62 8.20 -7.97
N GLY A 104 9.57 8.80 -7.26
CA GLY A 104 9.63 10.27 -7.08
C GLY A 104 8.47 10.84 -6.28
N LEU A 105 7.89 10.07 -5.35
CA LEU A 105 6.74 10.52 -4.57
C LEU A 105 7.18 11.57 -3.54
N PHE A 106 6.55 12.73 -3.56
CA PHE A 106 6.90 13.88 -2.71
C PHE A 106 5.85 14.21 -1.64
N ALA A 107 4.63 13.66 -1.75
CA ALA A 107 3.54 13.90 -0.81
C ALA A 107 3.03 12.60 -0.19
N ASN A 108 2.77 12.62 1.10
CA ASN A 108 2.10 11.54 1.83
C ASN A 108 0.80 12.09 2.40
N LEU A 109 -0.30 11.89 1.67
CA LEU A 109 -1.61 12.35 2.09
C LEU A 109 -2.27 11.33 3.02
N ARG A 110 -2.61 11.75 4.22
CA ARG A 110 -3.23 10.91 5.26
C ARG A 110 -4.50 11.59 5.77
N PRO A 111 -5.61 11.56 5.00
CA PRO A 111 -6.85 12.18 5.44
C PRO A 111 -7.37 11.48 6.68
N ALA A 112 -7.83 12.27 7.64
CA ALA A 112 -8.50 11.79 8.83
C ALA A 112 -9.86 12.50 8.94
N TYR A 113 -10.92 11.71 9.11
CA TYR A 113 -12.27 12.22 9.26
C TYR A 113 -12.86 11.69 10.55
N LEU A 114 -13.47 12.58 11.33
CA LEU A 114 -14.23 12.21 12.50
C LEU A 114 -15.72 12.24 12.15
N TYR A 115 -16.33 11.06 12.07
CA TYR A 115 -17.76 10.93 11.86
C TYR A 115 -18.52 11.29 13.14
N ASP A 116 -19.68 11.93 13.02
CA ASP A 116 -20.50 12.37 14.16
C ASP A 116 -20.83 11.22 15.11
N GLU A 117 -21.09 10.03 14.59
CA GLU A 117 -21.39 8.82 15.35
C GLU A 117 -20.19 8.34 16.19
N LEU A 118 -18.97 8.75 15.86
CA LEU A 118 -17.73 8.35 16.53
C LEU A 118 -17.19 9.45 17.45
N LYS A 119 -17.81 10.64 17.51
CA LYS A 119 -17.37 11.77 18.36
C LYS A 119 -17.24 11.38 19.83
N ALA A 120 -18.15 10.57 20.35
CA ALA A 120 -18.12 10.11 21.74
C ALA A 120 -16.90 9.24 22.09
N ALA A 121 -16.26 8.61 21.10
CA ALA A 121 -15.04 7.82 21.27
C ALA A 121 -13.75 8.64 21.10
N CYS A 122 -13.87 9.90 20.66
CA CYS A 122 -12.73 10.79 20.46
C CYS A 122 -12.22 11.31 21.82
N PRO A 123 -10.89 11.22 22.09
CA PRO A 123 -10.32 11.72 23.34
C PRO A 123 -10.19 13.26 23.39
N LEU A 124 -10.43 13.93 22.27
CA LEU A 124 -10.37 15.39 22.21
C LEU A 124 -11.68 16.01 22.68
N LYS A 125 -11.58 17.19 23.30
CA LYS A 125 -12.75 17.97 23.69
C LYS A 125 -13.47 18.52 22.46
N GLU A 126 -14.80 18.66 22.53
CA GLU A 126 -15.62 19.16 21.42
C GLU A 126 -15.17 20.55 20.92
N GLU A 127 -14.76 21.44 21.84
CA GLU A 127 -14.22 22.77 21.51
C GLU A 127 -12.93 22.73 20.66
N ILE A 128 -12.17 21.60 20.71
CA ILE A 128 -10.96 21.38 19.91
C ILE A 128 -11.29 20.74 18.57
N ILE A 129 -12.30 19.87 18.54
CA ILE A 129 -12.75 19.20 17.32
C ILE A 129 -13.41 20.21 16.36
N GLY A 130 -14.14 21.19 16.90
CA GLY A 130 -14.88 22.16 16.09
C GLY A 130 -15.86 21.47 15.13
N ASP A 131 -15.84 21.88 13.86
CA ASP A 131 -16.68 21.30 12.79
C ASP A 131 -16.15 19.99 12.24
N GLY A 132 -15.10 19.42 12.83
CA GLY A 132 -14.45 18.17 12.41
C GLY A 132 -13.09 18.40 11.72
N PHE A 133 -12.42 17.26 11.41
CA PHE A 133 -11.15 17.23 10.67
C PHE A 133 -11.40 16.72 9.25
#